data_84f2318655cfaaca367f02000d8803fc
#
_entry.id   84f2318655cfaaca367f02000d8803fc
#
_cell.length_a   1.000
_cell.length_b   1.000
_cell.length_c   1.000
_cell.angle_alpha   90.00
_cell.angle_beta   90.00
_cell.angle_gamma   90.00
#
_symmetry.space_group_name_H-M   'P 1'
#
loop_
_entity.id
_entity.type
_entity.pdbx_description
1 polymer ?
#
loop_
_entity_poly.entity_id
_entity_poly.type
_entity_poly.pdbx_seq_one_letter_code
_entity_poly.pdbx_strand_id
1 'polypeptide(L)'
;MQEQKYIQEDEIDLREIFKSIFERKYFILIFTLIITILAIIYVSIKTPIYEAKAVIEIGSYKTESDEVRVVDNLNEFSKKLSTIFIDLRKDDIEKESEITNISISKGMKNYIEISSQAISNDLALKEIEAVLSFTKDEHGKFLNDIKEKNKIQISNIDNSVKNLQEQIVNIDRKIELYEKNVINLEEQMKFVLESLKNINSLDPSIAALKLMEKRDISNDIISNKSQLFDLMIKKESISNLEINKLIERKKILESLTLDYNIKNSDIVGKIQINDYPVKPKKTLVVVVSFVTGFILSIFIIFFMQFIQGLKKEEN
;
A
#
# COMPACT_ATOMS: atom_id res chain seq x y z
N MET A 1 -42.96 -78.49 34.97
CA MET A 1 -43.29 -77.74 33.79
C MET A 1 -43.20 -76.28 34.19
N GLN A 2 -42.14 -75.60 33.79
CA GLN A 2 -42.02 -74.15 34.05
C GLN A 2 -42.60 -73.45 32.83
N GLU A 3 -43.59 -72.66 32.96
CA GLU A 3 -44.14 -71.76 31.96
C GLU A 3 -43.12 -70.63 31.77
N GLN A 4 -42.51 -70.59 30.61
CA GLN A 4 -41.72 -69.42 30.15
C GLN A 4 -42.69 -68.31 29.81
N LYS A 5 -42.70 -67.27 30.68
CA LYS A 5 -43.38 -66.02 30.45
C LYS A 5 -42.65 -65.30 29.35
N TYR A 6 -43.16 -65.35 28.11
CA TYR A 6 -42.74 -64.52 27.02
C TYR A 6 -42.92 -63.07 27.38
N ILE A 7 -41.82 -62.37 27.58
CA ILE A 7 -41.83 -60.92 27.60
C ILE A 7 -42.15 -60.49 26.16
N GLN A 8 -43.36 -60.01 25.90
CA GLN A 8 -43.64 -59.27 24.67
C GLN A 8 -42.71 -58.08 24.66
N GLU A 9 -41.70 -58.09 23.82
CA GLU A 9 -40.97 -56.86 23.46
C GLU A 9 -42.03 -55.92 22.85
N ASP A 10 -42.18 -54.73 23.42
CA ASP A 10 -42.99 -53.64 22.87
C ASP A 10 -42.37 -53.22 21.53
N GLU A 11 -42.66 -53.94 20.45
CA GLU A 11 -42.37 -53.49 19.11
C GLU A 11 -43.16 -52.22 18.85
N ILE A 12 -42.43 -51.09 18.66
CA ILE A 12 -43.03 -49.79 18.30
C ILE A 12 -43.75 -50.00 16.96
N ASP A 13 -45.06 -50.20 16.97
CA ASP A 13 -45.85 -50.38 15.74
C ASP A 13 -45.93 -49.04 14.98
N LEU A 14 -45.16 -48.94 13.91
CA LEU A 14 -45.12 -47.78 13.01
C LEU A 14 -46.52 -47.39 12.50
N ARG A 15 -47.47 -48.33 12.43
CA ARG A 15 -48.86 -48.08 12.03
C ARG A 15 -49.59 -47.22 13.10
N GLU A 16 -49.37 -47.50 14.37
CA GLU A 16 -49.95 -46.70 15.46
C GLU A 16 -49.42 -45.28 15.50
N ILE A 17 -48.12 -45.13 15.18
CA ILE A 17 -47.49 -43.81 15.03
C ILE A 17 -48.18 -43.00 13.92
N PHE A 18 -48.30 -43.58 12.74
CA PHE A 18 -48.94 -42.93 11.58
C PHE A 18 -50.42 -42.62 11.87
N LYS A 19 -51.17 -43.53 12.51
CA LYS A 19 -52.55 -43.33 12.89
C LYS A 19 -52.73 -42.16 13.84
N SER A 20 -51.89 -42.02 14.86
CA SER A 20 -51.89 -40.93 15.84
C SER A 20 -51.60 -39.56 15.19
N ILE A 21 -50.69 -39.52 14.25
CA ILE A 21 -50.40 -38.31 13.48
C ILE A 21 -51.59 -37.91 12.61
N PHE A 22 -52.23 -38.87 11.93
CA PHE A 22 -53.41 -38.62 11.09
C PHE A 22 -54.62 -38.16 11.87
N GLU A 23 -54.89 -38.77 13.03
CA GLU A 23 -56.01 -38.42 13.89
C GLU A 23 -55.88 -37.00 14.44
N ARG A 24 -54.62 -36.51 14.66
CA ARG A 24 -54.37 -35.17 15.24
C ARG A 24 -53.77 -34.20 14.21
N LYS A 25 -53.96 -34.44 12.90
CA LYS A 25 -53.42 -33.59 11.80
C LYS A 25 -53.77 -32.12 11.93
N TYR A 26 -54.97 -31.78 12.43
CA TYR A 26 -55.38 -30.39 12.65
C TYR A 26 -54.55 -29.71 13.77
N PHE A 27 -54.19 -30.44 14.80
CA PHE A 27 -53.34 -29.95 15.86
C PHE A 27 -51.94 -29.66 15.31
N ILE A 28 -51.37 -30.58 14.53
CA ILE A 28 -50.07 -30.38 13.87
C ILE A 28 -50.07 -29.11 13.01
N LEU A 29 -51.10 -28.99 12.15
CA LEU A 29 -51.22 -27.87 11.24
C LEU A 29 -51.37 -26.53 11.99
N ILE A 30 -52.28 -26.45 12.98
CA ILE A 30 -52.50 -25.21 13.74
C ILE A 30 -51.27 -24.84 14.55
N PHE A 31 -50.64 -25.79 15.23
CA PHE A 31 -49.42 -25.54 16.04
C PHE A 31 -48.27 -25.07 15.18
N THR A 32 -48.01 -25.73 14.07
CA THR A 32 -46.97 -25.32 13.10
C THR A 32 -47.24 -23.93 12.54
N LEU A 33 -48.53 -23.63 12.21
CA LEU A 33 -48.93 -22.32 11.72
C LEU A 33 -48.69 -21.22 12.77
N ILE A 34 -49.03 -21.46 14.02
CA ILE A 34 -48.78 -20.51 15.12
C ILE A 34 -47.30 -20.20 15.26
N ILE A 35 -46.45 -21.22 15.32
CA ILE A 35 -44.98 -21.03 15.40
C ILE A 35 -44.44 -20.24 14.22
N THR A 36 -44.92 -20.55 12.99
CA THR A 36 -44.52 -19.84 11.77
C THR A 36 -44.95 -18.37 11.78
N ILE A 37 -46.19 -18.06 12.22
CA ILE A 37 -46.70 -16.70 12.36
C ILE A 37 -45.86 -15.90 13.39
N LEU A 38 -45.59 -16.51 14.56
CA LEU A 38 -44.73 -15.88 15.56
C LEU A 38 -43.33 -15.56 15.02
N ALA A 39 -42.75 -16.45 14.21
CA ALA A 39 -41.47 -16.22 13.53
C ALA A 39 -41.53 -15.07 12.52
N ILE A 40 -42.62 -14.97 11.73
CA ILE A 40 -42.84 -13.86 10.80
C ILE A 40 -42.94 -12.52 11.55
N ILE A 41 -43.71 -12.48 12.64
CA ILE A 41 -43.82 -11.28 13.48
C ILE A 41 -42.46 -10.90 14.06
N TYR A 42 -41.72 -11.84 14.63
CA TYR A 42 -40.37 -11.60 15.14
C TYR A 42 -39.45 -10.99 14.13
N VAL A 43 -39.36 -11.57 12.91
CA VAL A 43 -38.51 -11.10 11.84
C VAL A 43 -38.94 -9.74 11.29
N SER A 44 -40.24 -9.40 11.36
CA SER A 44 -40.75 -8.10 10.89
C SER A 44 -40.45 -6.96 11.86
N ILE A 45 -40.30 -7.25 13.14
CA ILE A 45 -40.02 -6.27 14.21
C ILE A 45 -38.48 -6.00 14.29
N LYS A 46 -37.65 -6.98 13.93
CA LYS A 46 -36.17 -6.84 13.99
C LYS A 46 -35.66 -5.79 13.04
N THR A 47 -34.80 -4.91 13.55
CA THR A 47 -34.13 -3.87 12.76
C THR A 47 -33.36 -4.51 11.60
N PRO A 48 -33.57 -4.05 10.35
CA PRO A 48 -32.82 -4.53 9.20
C PRO A 48 -31.36 -4.07 9.30
N ILE A 49 -30.44 -4.94 8.92
CA ILE A 49 -29.00 -4.62 8.85
C ILE A 49 -28.56 -4.72 7.39
N TYR A 50 -27.92 -3.67 6.91
CA TYR A 50 -27.36 -3.55 5.59
C TYR A 50 -25.85 -3.78 5.64
N GLU A 51 -25.25 -4.20 4.52
CA GLU A 51 -23.83 -4.45 4.41
C GLU A 51 -23.25 -3.65 3.25
N ALA A 52 -22.12 -3.00 3.49
CA ALA A 52 -21.29 -2.39 2.45
C ALA A 52 -19.90 -3.06 2.44
N LYS A 53 -19.31 -3.17 1.25
CA LYS A 53 -17.97 -3.75 1.03
C LYS A 53 -17.15 -2.86 0.13
N ALA A 54 -15.87 -2.75 0.45
CA ALA A 54 -14.91 -2.06 -0.39
C ALA A 54 -13.56 -2.80 -0.40
N VAL A 55 -12.83 -2.58 -1.47
CA VAL A 55 -11.43 -3.01 -1.60
C VAL A 55 -10.58 -1.75 -1.69
N ILE A 56 -9.60 -1.62 -0.81
CA ILE A 56 -8.63 -0.52 -0.80
C ILE A 56 -7.30 -1.02 -1.38
N GLU A 57 -6.79 -0.33 -2.38
CA GLU A 57 -5.40 -0.46 -2.82
C GLU A 57 -4.50 0.35 -1.90
N ILE A 58 -3.46 -0.29 -1.35
CA ILE A 58 -2.50 0.38 -0.48
C ILE A 58 -1.56 1.25 -1.31
N GLY A 59 -1.30 2.45 -0.81
CA GLY A 59 -0.43 3.42 -1.44
C GLY A 59 0.94 2.86 -1.77
N SER A 60 1.53 3.35 -2.85
CA SER A 60 2.82 2.88 -3.35
C SER A 60 3.64 4.03 -3.94
N TYR A 61 4.95 3.85 -3.96
CA TYR A 61 5.90 4.78 -4.54
C TYR A 61 7.01 4.05 -5.27
N LYS A 62 7.60 4.74 -6.26
CA LYS A 62 8.73 4.23 -7.02
C LYS A 62 10.05 4.71 -6.41
N THR A 63 11.07 3.85 -6.40
CA THR A 63 12.42 4.16 -5.91
C THR A 63 13.36 4.57 -7.04
N GLU A 64 14.54 5.11 -6.70
CA GLU A 64 15.58 5.42 -7.71
C GLU A 64 16.03 4.18 -8.50
N SER A 65 15.87 2.97 -7.97
CA SER A 65 16.14 1.69 -8.65
C SER A 65 14.99 1.17 -9.52
N ASP A 66 13.98 2.00 -9.78
CA ASP A 66 12.78 1.65 -10.56
C ASP A 66 11.86 0.59 -9.91
N GLU A 67 12.08 0.26 -8.64
CA GLU A 67 11.23 -0.67 -7.88
C GLU A 67 9.99 0.05 -7.35
N VAL A 68 8.83 -0.60 -7.47
CA VAL A 68 7.60 -0.14 -6.82
C VAL A 68 7.52 -0.72 -5.41
N ARG A 69 7.46 0.14 -4.40
CA ARG A 69 7.30 -0.24 -3.00
C ARG A 69 5.96 0.23 -2.47
N VAL A 70 5.32 -0.60 -1.67
CA VAL A 70 4.12 -0.22 -0.92
C VAL A 70 4.50 0.60 0.31
N VAL A 71 3.60 1.50 0.70
CA VAL A 71 3.83 2.41 1.83
C VAL A 71 3.95 1.65 3.14
N ASP A 72 3.19 0.55 3.30
CA ASP A 72 3.14 -0.20 4.55
C ASP A 72 3.08 -1.71 4.31
N ASN A 73 3.43 -2.50 5.32
CA ASN A 73 3.26 -3.95 5.30
C ASN A 73 1.77 -4.29 5.47
N LEU A 74 1.17 -4.99 4.49
CA LEU A 74 -0.25 -5.31 4.50
C LEU A 74 -0.72 -6.03 5.76
N ASN A 75 0.07 -7.00 6.26
CA ASN A 75 -0.31 -7.76 7.45
C ASN A 75 -0.37 -6.87 8.69
N GLU A 76 0.65 -6.04 8.87
CA GLU A 76 0.76 -5.13 10.02
C GLU A 76 -0.31 -4.04 9.93
N PHE A 77 -0.48 -3.45 8.75
CA PHE A 77 -1.46 -2.39 8.53
C PHE A 77 -2.90 -2.89 8.65
N SER A 78 -3.24 -4.06 8.06
CA SER A 78 -4.54 -4.69 8.24
C SER A 78 -4.86 -4.97 9.71
N LYS A 79 -3.87 -5.45 10.47
CA LYS A 79 -4.00 -5.66 11.92
C LYS A 79 -4.20 -4.34 12.68
N LYS A 80 -3.45 -3.29 12.33
CA LYS A 80 -3.61 -1.94 12.89
C LYS A 80 -5.03 -1.43 12.67
N LEU A 81 -5.54 -1.51 11.44
CA LEU A 81 -6.90 -1.12 11.11
C LEU A 81 -7.94 -1.93 11.89
N SER A 82 -7.75 -3.26 11.97
CA SER A 82 -8.66 -4.13 12.75
C SER A 82 -8.68 -3.75 14.23
N THR A 83 -7.52 -3.44 14.80
CA THR A 83 -7.44 -2.99 16.19
C THR A 83 -8.19 -1.68 16.39
N ILE A 84 -8.00 -0.68 15.51
CA ILE A 84 -8.60 0.65 15.66
C ILE A 84 -10.13 0.61 15.42
N PHE A 85 -10.57 -0.04 14.35
CA PHE A 85 -11.96 0.04 13.89
C PHE A 85 -12.85 -1.11 14.37
N ILE A 86 -12.26 -2.21 14.85
CA ILE A 86 -13.01 -3.37 15.34
C ILE A 86 -12.77 -3.57 16.83
N ASP A 87 -11.50 -3.83 17.25
CA ASP A 87 -11.23 -4.29 18.61
C ASP A 87 -11.46 -3.21 19.67
N LEU A 88 -10.99 -1.98 19.44
CA LEU A 88 -11.19 -0.87 20.37
C LEU A 88 -12.63 -0.35 20.44
N ARG A 89 -13.48 -0.75 19.49
CA ARG A 89 -14.89 -0.37 19.45
C ARG A 89 -15.83 -1.46 19.94
N LYS A 90 -15.32 -2.59 20.43
CA LYS A 90 -16.16 -3.74 20.86
C LYS A 90 -17.13 -3.43 22.02
N ASP A 91 -16.73 -2.53 22.90
CA ASP A 91 -17.47 -2.23 24.13
C ASP A 91 -18.62 -1.22 23.95
N ASP A 92 -18.80 -0.66 22.75
CA ASP A 92 -19.95 0.19 22.45
C ASP A 92 -21.25 -0.64 22.38
N ILE A 93 -22.15 -0.46 23.32
CA ILE A 93 -23.32 -1.34 23.55
C ILE A 93 -24.47 -1.09 22.55
N GLU A 94 -24.58 0.13 21.97
CA GLU A 94 -25.61 0.50 20.99
C GLU A 94 -24.99 0.98 19.68
N LYS A 95 -24.50 0.03 18.88
CA LYS A 95 -23.92 0.37 17.56
C LYS A 95 -25.00 0.39 16.48
N GLU A 96 -25.20 1.55 15.89
CA GLU A 96 -25.97 1.69 14.65
C GLU A 96 -25.19 1.23 13.41
N SER A 97 -23.84 1.25 13.51
CA SER A 97 -22.91 0.83 12.46
C SER A 97 -21.61 0.26 13.04
N GLU A 98 -21.00 -0.68 12.33
CA GLU A 98 -19.72 -1.27 12.70
C GLU A 98 -18.94 -1.79 11.49
N ILE A 99 -17.62 -1.81 11.61
CA ILE A 99 -16.76 -2.57 10.69
C ILE A 99 -16.75 -4.03 11.19
N THR A 100 -17.17 -4.94 10.32
CA THR A 100 -17.28 -6.38 10.65
C THR A 100 -16.07 -7.18 10.22
N ASN A 101 -15.38 -6.76 9.17
CA ASN A 101 -14.19 -7.46 8.67
C ASN A 101 -13.21 -6.49 8.02
N ILE A 102 -11.92 -6.69 8.33
CA ILE A 102 -10.78 -6.09 7.62
C ILE A 102 -9.80 -7.23 7.36
N SER A 103 -9.56 -7.54 6.10
CA SER A 103 -8.70 -8.66 5.71
C SER A 103 -7.96 -8.37 4.42
N ILE A 104 -6.83 -9.06 4.23
CA ILE A 104 -6.09 -8.98 2.97
C ILE A 104 -6.88 -9.70 1.89
N SER A 105 -7.07 -9.07 0.74
CA SER A 105 -7.80 -9.65 -0.38
C SER A 105 -7.08 -10.87 -0.94
N LYS A 106 -7.81 -11.98 -1.06
CA LYS A 106 -7.25 -13.25 -1.54
C LYS A 106 -6.90 -13.17 -3.03
N GLY A 107 -5.66 -13.54 -3.35
CA GLY A 107 -5.19 -13.59 -4.75
C GLY A 107 -4.75 -12.25 -5.33
N MET A 108 -4.88 -11.15 -4.61
CA MET A 108 -4.40 -9.83 -5.00
C MET A 108 -3.34 -9.32 -4.03
N LYS A 109 -2.22 -8.81 -4.58
CA LYS A 109 -1.16 -8.19 -3.77
C LYS A 109 -1.53 -6.72 -3.53
N ASN A 110 -1.26 -6.21 -2.34
CA ASN A 110 -1.43 -4.81 -1.94
C ASN A 110 -2.88 -4.33 -1.79
N TYR A 111 -3.85 -5.25 -1.58
CA TYR A 111 -5.26 -4.92 -1.43
C TYR A 111 -5.81 -5.40 -0.10
N ILE A 112 -6.61 -4.54 0.55
CA ILE A 112 -7.34 -4.84 1.79
C ILE A 112 -8.84 -4.79 1.48
N GLU A 113 -9.55 -5.84 1.87
CA GLU A 113 -11.01 -5.91 1.80
C GLU A 113 -11.60 -5.48 3.14
N ILE A 114 -12.60 -4.60 3.09
CA ILE A 114 -13.30 -4.05 4.24
C ILE A 114 -14.78 -4.33 4.09
N SER A 115 -15.42 -4.77 5.18
CA SER A 115 -16.86 -4.94 5.25
C SER A 115 -17.41 -4.20 6.46
N SER A 116 -18.51 -3.48 6.27
CA SER A 116 -19.25 -2.79 7.32
C SER A 116 -20.69 -3.28 7.36
N GLN A 117 -21.31 -3.25 8.54
CA GLN A 117 -22.74 -3.49 8.73
C GLN A 117 -23.35 -2.34 9.52
N ALA A 118 -24.57 -1.93 9.12
CA ALA A 118 -25.28 -0.84 9.77
C ALA A 118 -26.82 -0.98 9.61
N ILE A 119 -27.56 -0.20 10.37
CA ILE A 119 -29.04 -0.11 10.26
C ILE A 119 -29.50 0.61 8.98
N SER A 120 -28.58 1.30 8.29
CA SER A 120 -28.83 1.92 6.97
C SER A 120 -27.61 1.81 6.06
N ASN A 121 -27.83 1.89 4.75
CA ASN A 121 -26.74 1.90 3.75
C ASN A 121 -25.82 3.10 3.92
N ASP A 122 -26.35 4.27 4.28
CA ASP A 122 -25.56 5.48 4.45
C ASP A 122 -24.59 5.36 5.65
N LEU A 123 -25.02 4.73 6.72
CA LEU A 123 -24.15 4.48 7.89
C LEU A 123 -23.10 3.43 7.58
N ALA A 124 -23.45 2.36 6.85
CA ALA A 124 -22.49 1.36 6.41
C ALA A 124 -21.41 1.96 5.50
N LEU A 125 -21.81 2.88 4.61
CA LEU A 125 -20.91 3.63 3.72
C LEU A 125 -19.94 4.52 4.52
N LYS A 126 -20.47 5.29 5.49
CA LYS A 126 -19.66 6.19 6.34
C LYS A 126 -18.57 5.45 7.11
N GLU A 127 -18.84 4.24 7.59
CA GLU A 127 -17.82 3.42 8.27
C GLU A 127 -16.66 3.07 7.32
N ILE A 128 -16.95 2.69 6.09
CA ILE A 128 -15.92 2.41 5.08
C ILE A 128 -15.14 3.68 4.73
N GLU A 129 -15.84 4.81 4.55
CA GLU A 129 -15.21 6.10 4.28
C GLU A 129 -14.30 6.56 5.42
N ALA A 130 -14.66 6.28 6.67
CA ALA A 130 -13.83 6.57 7.84
C ALA A 130 -12.52 5.78 7.81
N VAL A 131 -12.57 4.47 7.48
CA VAL A 131 -11.36 3.65 7.31
C VAL A 131 -10.50 4.14 6.15
N LEU A 132 -11.14 4.51 5.03
CA LEU A 132 -10.44 5.05 3.86
C LEU A 132 -9.75 6.37 4.18
N SER A 133 -10.45 7.30 4.83
CA SER A 133 -9.90 8.60 5.22
C SER A 133 -8.69 8.44 6.13
N PHE A 134 -8.80 7.60 7.17
CA PHE A 134 -7.69 7.27 8.05
C PHE A 134 -6.49 6.71 7.26
N THR A 135 -6.75 5.76 6.35
CA THR A 135 -5.71 5.15 5.51
C THR A 135 -5.04 6.18 4.60
N LYS A 136 -5.84 7.03 3.94
CA LYS A 136 -5.33 8.11 3.06
C LYS A 136 -4.49 9.13 3.83
N ASP A 137 -4.90 9.49 5.03
CA ASP A 137 -4.19 10.48 5.86
C ASP A 137 -2.85 9.92 6.36
N GLU A 138 -2.82 8.68 6.82
CA GLU A 138 -1.59 8.01 7.27
C GLU A 138 -0.59 7.86 6.11
N HIS A 139 -1.03 7.26 5.02
CA HIS A 139 -0.16 7.02 3.86
C HIS A 139 0.20 8.32 3.15
N GLY A 140 -0.71 9.29 3.11
CA GLY A 140 -0.47 10.60 2.53
C GLY A 140 0.66 11.36 3.24
N LYS A 141 0.75 11.31 4.56
CA LYS A 141 1.86 11.89 5.33
C LYS A 141 3.20 11.28 4.91
N PHE A 142 3.29 9.94 4.89
CA PHE A 142 4.50 9.23 4.49
C PHE A 142 4.92 9.56 3.04
N LEU A 143 3.97 9.58 2.11
CA LEU A 143 4.25 9.91 0.72
C LEU A 143 4.68 11.37 0.52
N ASN A 144 4.12 12.29 1.30
CA ASN A 144 4.54 13.69 1.30
C ASN A 144 5.97 13.84 1.84
N ASP A 145 6.34 13.09 2.87
CA ASP A 145 7.72 13.09 3.38
C ASP A 145 8.71 12.60 2.32
N ILE A 146 8.34 11.59 1.51
CA ILE A 146 9.15 11.14 0.37
C ILE A 146 9.27 12.25 -0.69
N LYS A 147 8.16 12.90 -1.05
CA LYS A 147 8.17 14.03 -2.01
C LYS A 147 9.09 15.16 -1.53
N GLU A 148 8.97 15.56 -0.28
CA GLU A 148 9.81 16.62 0.31
C GLU A 148 11.29 16.22 0.35
N LYS A 149 11.59 14.98 0.73
CA LYS A 149 12.97 14.45 0.69
C LYS A 149 13.56 14.52 -0.72
N ASN A 150 12.81 14.12 -1.73
CA ASN A 150 13.25 14.21 -3.12
C ASN A 150 13.48 15.66 -3.56
N LYS A 151 12.61 16.60 -3.19
CA LYS A 151 12.79 18.03 -3.47
C LYS A 151 14.06 18.60 -2.82
N ILE A 152 14.33 18.23 -1.57
CA ILE A 152 15.56 18.63 -0.87
C ILE A 152 16.78 18.07 -1.63
N GLN A 153 16.76 16.83 -2.07
CA GLN A 153 17.86 16.25 -2.84
C GLN A 153 18.05 16.97 -4.18
N ILE A 154 16.98 17.32 -4.89
CA ILE A 154 17.02 18.11 -6.13
C ILE A 154 17.67 19.48 -5.86
N SER A 155 17.27 20.18 -4.82
CA SER A 155 17.87 21.47 -4.44
C SER A 155 19.36 21.34 -4.12
N ASN A 156 19.77 20.28 -3.43
CA ASN A 156 21.17 20.01 -3.14
C ASN A 156 21.98 19.74 -4.41
N ILE A 157 21.40 19.03 -5.37
CA ILE A 157 22.02 18.82 -6.69
C ILE A 157 22.18 20.15 -7.43
N ASP A 158 21.16 21.00 -7.46
CA ASP A 158 21.23 22.32 -8.11
C ASP A 158 22.35 23.18 -7.52
N ASN A 159 22.47 23.20 -6.19
CA ASN A 159 23.58 23.88 -5.53
C ASN A 159 24.96 23.28 -5.89
N SER A 160 25.05 21.96 -5.98
CA SER A 160 26.28 21.28 -6.38
C SER A 160 26.66 21.59 -7.83
N VAL A 161 25.70 21.57 -8.74
CA VAL A 161 25.92 21.97 -10.15
C VAL A 161 26.40 23.41 -10.26
N LYS A 162 25.78 24.34 -9.51
CA LYS A 162 26.21 25.74 -9.47
C LYS A 162 27.64 25.90 -8.96
N ASN A 163 28.02 25.19 -7.91
CA ASN A 163 29.39 25.24 -7.38
C ASN A 163 30.41 24.67 -8.39
N LEU A 164 30.05 23.61 -9.11
CA LEU A 164 30.90 23.06 -10.16
C LEU A 164 31.02 24.03 -11.33
N GLN A 165 29.97 24.71 -11.73
CA GLN A 165 30.01 25.77 -12.75
C GLN A 165 30.91 26.93 -12.35
N GLU A 166 30.88 27.38 -11.09
CA GLU A 166 31.77 28.39 -10.55
C GLU A 166 33.26 27.92 -10.58
N GLN A 167 33.49 26.62 -10.31
CA GLN A 167 34.84 26.04 -10.45
C GLN A 167 35.32 26.07 -11.90
N ILE A 168 34.47 25.77 -12.87
CA ILE A 168 34.79 25.86 -14.30
C ILE A 168 35.18 27.29 -14.65
N VAL A 169 34.43 28.30 -14.22
CA VAL A 169 34.79 29.73 -14.46
C VAL A 169 36.16 30.07 -13.89
N ASN A 170 36.49 29.57 -12.71
CA ASN A 170 37.81 29.78 -12.11
C ASN A 170 38.92 29.05 -12.85
N ILE A 171 38.66 27.87 -13.38
CA ILE A 171 39.60 27.12 -14.24
C ILE A 171 39.81 27.89 -15.54
N ASP A 172 38.76 28.41 -16.19
CA ASP A 172 38.87 29.20 -17.43
C ASP A 172 39.73 30.45 -17.24
N ARG A 173 39.60 31.16 -16.13
CA ARG A 173 40.50 32.30 -15.83
C ARG A 173 41.96 31.87 -15.67
N LYS A 174 42.24 30.71 -15.11
CA LYS A 174 43.59 30.18 -15.00
C LYS A 174 44.14 29.75 -16.36
N ILE A 175 43.30 29.10 -17.18
CA ILE A 175 43.68 28.75 -18.58
C ILE A 175 44.09 30.01 -19.34
N GLU A 176 43.26 31.07 -19.31
CA GLU A 176 43.58 32.34 -19.97
C GLU A 176 44.90 32.94 -19.47
N LEU A 177 45.17 32.88 -18.17
CA LEU A 177 46.43 33.36 -17.59
C LEU A 177 47.64 32.56 -18.13
N TYR A 178 47.57 31.23 -18.12
CA TYR A 178 48.66 30.38 -18.62
C TYR A 178 48.83 30.51 -20.11
N GLU A 179 47.80 30.69 -20.91
CA GLU A 179 47.85 30.96 -22.33
C GLU A 179 48.63 32.25 -22.62
N LYS A 180 48.29 33.34 -21.90
CA LYS A 180 49.02 34.62 -21.98
C LYS A 180 50.50 34.47 -21.59
N ASN A 181 50.80 33.71 -20.54
CA ASN A 181 52.17 33.45 -20.12
C ASN A 181 52.96 32.68 -21.20
N VAL A 182 52.35 31.67 -21.81
CA VAL A 182 52.96 30.91 -22.90
C VAL A 182 53.26 31.83 -24.10
N ILE A 183 52.31 32.68 -24.50
CA ILE A 183 52.51 33.65 -25.58
C ILE A 183 53.67 34.57 -25.26
N ASN A 184 53.75 35.16 -24.09
CA ASN A 184 54.85 36.05 -23.69
C ASN A 184 56.19 35.31 -23.67
N LEU A 185 56.25 34.07 -23.19
CA LEU A 185 57.45 33.24 -23.20
C LEU A 185 57.88 32.88 -24.62
N GLU A 186 56.95 32.59 -25.51
CA GLU A 186 57.22 32.32 -26.92
C GLU A 186 57.77 33.58 -27.64
N GLU A 187 57.29 34.78 -27.33
CA GLU A 187 57.86 36.06 -27.82
C GLU A 187 59.27 36.27 -27.29
N GLN A 188 59.54 36.05 -26.00
CA GLN A 188 60.87 36.13 -25.40
C GLN A 188 61.84 35.12 -26.06
N MET A 189 61.37 33.88 -26.26
CA MET A 189 62.14 32.84 -26.98
C MET A 189 62.56 33.32 -28.35
N LYS A 190 61.64 33.94 -29.11
CA LYS A 190 61.91 34.48 -30.44
C LYS A 190 63.03 35.55 -30.40
N PHE A 191 62.93 36.45 -29.39
CA PHE A 191 63.94 37.47 -29.21
C PHE A 191 65.33 36.90 -28.87
N VAL A 192 65.40 35.87 -27.99
CA VAL A 192 66.61 35.16 -27.62
C VAL A 192 67.21 34.46 -28.86
N LEU A 193 66.40 33.82 -29.70
CA LEU A 193 66.83 33.16 -30.95
C LEU A 193 67.37 34.14 -31.97
N GLU A 194 66.77 35.32 -32.13
CA GLU A 194 67.27 36.40 -32.98
C GLU A 194 68.60 36.95 -32.45
N SER A 195 68.70 37.11 -31.12
CA SER A 195 69.97 37.55 -30.49
C SER A 195 71.10 36.54 -30.75
N LEU A 196 70.81 35.24 -30.64
CA LEU A 196 71.78 34.16 -30.92
C LEU A 196 72.26 34.15 -32.36
N LYS A 197 71.40 34.47 -33.34
CA LYS A 197 71.80 34.59 -34.77
C LYS A 197 72.76 35.72 -35.02
N ASN A 198 72.67 36.81 -34.23
CA ASN A 198 73.48 38.03 -34.43
C ASN A 198 74.78 38.03 -33.62
N ILE A 199 75.04 37.01 -32.80
CA ILE A 199 76.26 36.88 -32.02
C ILE A 199 77.43 36.46 -32.96
N ASN A 200 78.40 37.34 -33.08
CA ASN A 200 79.59 36.99 -33.75
C ASN A 200 80.39 35.90 -32.99
N SER A 201 81.06 35.00 -33.70
CA SER A 201 81.81 33.85 -33.15
C SER A 201 82.95 34.23 -32.18
N LEU A 202 83.14 35.52 -31.90
CA LEU A 202 84.22 36.09 -31.06
C LEU A 202 83.87 36.23 -29.59
N ASP A 203 82.60 35.93 -29.14
CA ASP A 203 82.22 36.01 -27.74
C ASP A 203 81.48 34.76 -27.24
N PRO A 204 82.24 33.68 -26.96
CA PRO A 204 81.64 32.39 -26.51
C PRO A 204 80.86 32.48 -25.19
N SER A 205 81.21 33.45 -24.31
CA SER A 205 80.57 33.60 -23.00
C SER A 205 79.12 34.12 -23.11
N ILE A 206 78.94 35.12 -24.04
CA ILE A 206 77.55 35.65 -24.27
C ILE A 206 76.66 34.59 -24.95
N ALA A 207 77.27 33.83 -25.89
CA ALA A 207 76.55 32.74 -26.55
C ALA A 207 76.10 31.69 -25.53
N ALA A 208 76.95 31.31 -24.57
CA ALA A 208 76.65 30.36 -23.54
C ALA A 208 75.51 30.87 -22.62
N LEU A 209 75.52 32.13 -22.18
CA LEU A 209 74.48 32.78 -21.42
C LEU A 209 73.11 32.77 -22.14
N LYS A 210 73.13 33.12 -23.45
CA LYS A 210 71.91 33.09 -24.28
C LYS A 210 71.38 31.69 -24.50
N LEU A 211 72.18 30.66 -24.56
CA LEU A 211 71.77 29.27 -24.62
C LEU A 211 71.16 28.79 -23.30
N MET A 212 71.69 29.25 -22.15
CA MET A 212 71.07 29.01 -20.85
C MET A 212 69.68 29.66 -20.75
N GLU A 213 69.59 30.96 -21.13
CA GLU A 213 68.31 31.67 -21.17
C GLU A 213 67.29 30.99 -22.09
N LYS A 214 67.69 30.55 -23.29
CA LYS A 214 66.86 29.74 -24.20
C LYS A 214 66.35 28.48 -23.52
N ARG A 215 67.19 27.72 -22.81
CA ARG A 215 66.86 26.50 -22.11
C ARG A 215 65.85 26.77 -21.02
N ASP A 216 66.05 27.81 -20.22
CA ASP A 216 65.19 28.17 -19.11
C ASP A 216 63.79 28.61 -19.60
N ILE A 217 63.73 29.45 -20.64
CA ILE A 217 62.46 29.83 -21.30
C ILE A 217 61.76 28.59 -21.89
N SER A 218 62.51 27.65 -22.50
CA SER A 218 61.94 26.40 -23.03
C SER A 218 61.32 25.54 -21.93
N ASN A 219 62.01 25.43 -20.80
CA ASN A 219 61.49 24.70 -19.64
C ASN A 219 60.21 25.35 -19.08
N ASP A 220 60.19 26.68 -19.01
CA ASP A 220 59.01 27.42 -18.56
C ASP A 220 57.84 27.28 -19.52
N ILE A 221 58.06 27.30 -20.83
CA ILE A 221 57.02 27.01 -21.84
C ILE A 221 56.46 25.60 -21.65
N ILE A 222 57.31 24.57 -21.48
CA ILE A 222 56.89 23.20 -21.29
C ILE A 222 56.08 23.07 -20.00
N SER A 223 56.53 23.67 -18.90
CA SER A 223 55.84 23.67 -17.61
C SER A 223 54.45 24.34 -17.71
N ASN A 224 54.37 25.53 -18.33
CA ASN A 224 53.11 26.23 -18.51
C ASN A 224 52.13 25.44 -19.41
N LYS A 225 52.61 24.84 -20.51
CA LYS A 225 51.81 23.99 -21.40
C LYS A 225 51.32 22.72 -20.69
N SER A 226 52.10 22.12 -19.80
CA SER A 226 51.66 20.99 -18.95
C SER A 226 50.54 21.41 -18.00
N GLN A 227 50.71 22.57 -17.33
CA GLN A 227 49.65 23.10 -16.43
C GLN A 227 48.35 23.40 -17.20
N LEU A 228 48.47 23.94 -18.42
CA LEU A 228 47.35 24.20 -19.30
C LEU A 228 46.60 22.93 -19.66
N PHE A 229 47.30 21.87 -20.02
CA PHE A 229 46.74 20.58 -20.34
C PHE A 229 45.99 19.97 -19.12
N ASP A 230 46.62 20.00 -17.94
CA ASP A 230 46.01 19.51 -16.72
C ASP A 230 44.70 20.26 -16.38
N LEU A 231 44.69 21.58 -16.55
CA LEU A 231 43.51 22.39 -16.34
C LEU A 231 42.39 22.09 -17.34
N MET A 232 42.72 21.85 -18.60
CA MET A 232 41.76 21.46 -19.65
C MET A 232 41.12 20.10 -19.34
N ILE A 233 41.92 19.09 -18.96
CA ILE A 233 41.43 17.79 -18.55
C ILE A 233 40.49 17.94 -17.35
N LYS A 234 40.88 18.71 -16.33
CA LYS A 234 40.07 18.95 -15.15
C LYS A 234 38.74 19.62 -15.48
N LYS A 235 38.75 20.65 -16.37
CA LYS A 235 37.54 21.30 -16.86
C LYS A 235 36.61 20.30 -17.56
N GLU A 236 37.16 19.47 -18.44
CA GLU A 236 36.40 18.47 -19.17
C GLU A 236 35.77 17.42 -18.22
N SER A 237 36.52 16.93 -17.23
CA SER A 237 36.04 16.02 -16.23
C SER A 237 34.85 16.58 -15.44
N ILE A 238 34.96 17.83 -14.97
CA ILE A 238 33.89 18.51 -14.25
C ILE A 238 32.67 18.69 -15.16
N SER A 239 32.84 19.22 -16.36
CA SER A 239 31.75 19.54 -17.27
C SER A 239 31.04 18.28 -17.79
N ASN A 240 31.78 17.32 -18.31
CA ASN A 240 31.23 16.18 -19.05
C ASN A 240 30.90 14.99 -18.16
N LEU A 241 31.59 14.83 -17.03
CA LEU A 241 31.33 13.67 -16.15
C LEU A 241 30.53 14.04 -14.92
N GLU A 242 31.00 15.01 -14.11
CA GLU A 242 30.39 15.28 -12.82
C GLU A 242 29.04 16.00 -12.95
N ILE A 243 28.97 17.07 -13.75
CA ILE A 243 27.75 17.83 -13.97
C ILE A 243 26.67 16.97 -14.64
N ASN A 244 27.03 16.22 -15.69
CA ASN A 244 26.05 15.38 -16.40
C ASN A 244 25.47 14.29 -15.49
N LYS A 245 26.32 13.67 -14.67
CA LYS A 245 25.89 12.68 -13.68
C LYS A 245 24.89 13.25 -12.67
N LEU A 246 25.12 14.47 -12.20
CA LEU A 246 24.19 15.17 -11.31
C LEU A 246 22.88 15.53 -12.01
N ILE A 247 22.93 15.98 -13.26
CA ILE A 247 21.73 16.30 -14.05
C ILE A 247 20.90 15.05 -14.33
N GLU A 248 21.52 13.92 -14.66
CA GLU A 248 20.81 12.64 -14.83
C GLU A 248 20.11 12.22 -13.54
N ARG A 249 20.82 12.28 -12.41
CA ARG A 249 20.22 11.96 -11.11
C ARG A 249 19.06 12.91 -10.75
N LYS A 250 19.22 14.22 -11.05
CA LYS A 250 18.14 15.19 -10.87
C LYS A 250 16.88 14.80 -11.64
N LYS A 251 17.03 14.44 -12.93
CA LYS A 251 15.89 14.01 -13.76
C LYS A 251 15.19 12.78 -13.20
N ILE A 252 15.94 11.82 -12.65
CA ILE A 252 15.37 10.65 -11.98
C ILE A 252 14.53 11.09 -10.78
N LEU A 253 15.10 11.91 -9.88
CA LEU A 253 14.41 12.41 -8.69
C LEU A 253 13.16 13.24 -9.04
N GLU A 254 13.24 14.10 -10.07
CA GLU A 254 12.09 14.85 -10.57
C GLU A 254 10.97 13.91 -11.05
N SER A 255 11.32 12.86 -11.80
CA SER A 255 10.33 11.87 -12.24
C SER A 255 9.65 11.15 -11.06
N LEU A 256 10.41 10.87 -9.99
CA LEU A 256 9.88 10.20 -8.79
C LEU A 256 8.90 11.07 -7.99
N THR A 257 8.85 12.38 -8.22
CA THR A 257 7.88 13.26 -7.56
C THR A 257 6.53 13.35 -8.29
N LEU A 258 6.43 12.79 -9.50
CA LEU A 258 5.22 12.83 -10.30
C LEU A 258 4.13 11.90 -9.74
N ASP A 259 2.88 12.29 -9.85
CA ASP A 259 1.74 11.60 -9.23
C ASP A 259 1.56 10.14 -9.70
N TYR A 260 1.99 9.80 -10.92
CA TYR A 260 1.93 8.40 -11.38
C TYR A 260 2.99 7.50 -10.74
N ASN A 261 4.05 8.06 -10.13
CA ASN A 261 5.08 7.34 -9.39
C ASN A 261 4.87 7.35 -7.88
N ILE A 262 3.91 8.14 -7.39
CA ILE A 262 3.53 8.24 -5.98
C ILE A 262 2.01 8.18 -5.90
N LYS A 263 1.48 7.00 -5.56
CA LYS A 263 0.04 6.77 -5.44
C LYS A 263 -0.36 6.65 -3.98
N ASN A 264 -1.30 7.47 -3.54
CA ASN A 264 -1.92 7.27 -2.24
C ASN A 264 -2.89 6.08 -2.27
N SER A 265 -3.25 5.57 -1.11
CA SER A 265 -4.28 4.54 -0.98
C SER A 265 -5.63 5.06 -1.46
N ASP A 266 -6.36 4.21 -2.17
CA ASP A 266 -7.71 4.55 -2.64
C ASP A 266 -8.57 3.30 -2.82
N ILE A 267 -9.89 3.52 -2.96
CA ILE A 267 -10.84 2.45 -3.25
C ILE A 267 -10.66 1.98 -4.70
N VAL A 268 -10.66 0.66 -4.87
CA VAL A 268 -10.67 0.03 -6.19
C VAL A 268 -12.10 -0.08 -6.70
N GLY A 269 -12.43 0.69 -7.71
CA GLY A 269 -13.76 0.72 -8.27
C GLY A 269 -14.76 1.49 -7.41
N LYS A 270 -15.84 0.84 -6.99
CA LYS A 270 -16.92 1.44 -6.19
C LYS A 270 -17.17 0.63 -4.93
N ILE A 271 -17.62 1.29 -3.86
CA ILE A 271 -18.14 0.60 -2.68
C ILE A 271 -19.39 -0.18 -3.09
N GLN A 272 -19.37 -1.47 -2.81
CA GLN A 272 -20.52 -2.36 -3.06
C GLN A 272 -21.49 -2.22 -1.89
N ILE A 273 -22.69 -1.83 -2.20
CA ILE A 273 -23.80 -1.69 -1.23
C ILE A 273 -24.90 -2.67 -1.64
N ASN A 274 -25.42 -3.40 -0.67
CA ASN A 274 -26.56 -4.29 -0.91
C ASN A 274 -27.87 -3.49 -0.80
N ASP A 275 -28.72 -3.56 -1.82
CA ASP A 275 -30.03 -2.92 -1.81
C ASP A 275 -30.99 -3.54 -0.77
N TYR A 276 -30.75 -4.80 -0.38
CA TYR A 276 -31.56 -5.53 0.57
C TYR A 276 -30.77 -5.80 1.86
N PRO A 277 -31.44 -5.78 3.03
CA PRO A 277 -30.80 -6.08 4.29
C PRO A 277 -30.26 -7.53 4.32
N VAL A 278 -29.05 -7.68 4.83
CA VAL A 278 -28.37 -8.99 4.97
C VAL A 278 -28.82 -9.75 6.21
N LYS A 279 -29.38 -9.05 7.21
CA LYS A 279 -29.97 -9.61 8.46
C LYS A 279 -31.28 -8.92 8.80
N PRO A 280 -32.22 -9.63 9.43
CA PRO A 280 -32.27 -11.07 9.54
C PRO A 280 -32.54 -11.74 8.19
N LYS A 281 -32.07 -12.98 8.00
CA LYS A 281 -32.38 -13.77 6.79
C LYS A 281 -33.84 -14.25 6.87
N LYS A 282 -34.78 -13.40 6.47
CA LYS A 282 -36.24 -13.60 6.66
C LYS A 282 -36.72 -14.98 6.21
N THR A 283 -36.39 -15.36 5.00
CA THR A 283 -36.77 -16.66 4.43
C THR A 283 -36.22 -17.84 5.24
N LEU A 284 -34.95 -17.77 5.64
CA LEU A 284 -34.32 -18.84 6.43
C LEU A 284 -35.03 -19.02 7.80
N VAL A 285 -35.29 -17.91 8.52
CA VAL A 285 -35.93 -17.94 9.83
C VAL A 285 -37.31 -18.56 9.71
N VAL A 286 -38.12 -18.16 8.71
CA VAL A 286 -39.48 -18.70 8.51
C VAL A 286 -39.42 -20.19 8.17
N VAL A 287 -38.55 -20.63 7.26
CA VAL A 287 -38.42 -22.05 6.90
C VAL A 287 -37.98 -22.91 8.09
N VAL A 288 -36.95 -22.47 8.83
CA VAL A 288 -36.48 -23.18 10.01
C VAL A 288 -37.58 -23.25 11.07
N SER A 289 -38.31 -22.17 11.34
CA SER A 289 -39.40 -22.14 12.29
C SER A 289 -40.56 -23.06 11.89
N PHE A 290 -40.89 -23.14 10.61
CA PHE A 290 -41.88 -24.09 10.07
C PHE A 290 -41.48 -25.54 10.33
N VAL A 291 -40.25 -25.92 9.97
CA VAL A 291 -39.75 -27.30 10.18
C VAL A 291 -39.70 -27.64 11.68
N THR A 292 -39.16 -26.71 12.47
CA THR A 292 -39.09 -26.91 13.95
C THR A 292 -40.49 -27.02 14.57
N GLY A 293 -41.43 -26.17 14.17
CA GLY A 293 -42.80 -26.21 14.62
C GLY A 293 -43.51 -27.54 14.25
N PHE A 294 -43.25 -28.04 13.06
CA PHE A 294 -43.76 -29.32 12.60
C PHE A 294 -43.22 -30.49 13.44
N ILE A 295 -41.90 -30.58 13.61
CA ILE A 295 -41.25 -31.63 14.42
C ILE A 295 -41.72 -31.54 15.88
N LEU A 296 -41.79 -30.35 16.46
CA LEU A 296 -42.23 -30.13 17.84
C LEU A 296 -43.69 -30.53 18.02
N SER A 297 -44.56 -30.26 17.05
CA SER A 297 -45.98 -30.66 17.13
C SER A 297 -46.17 -32.18 17.20
N ILE A 298 -45.37 -32.91 16.41
CA ILE A 298 -45.36 -34.38 16.42
C ILE A 298 -44.88 -34.89 17.79
N PHE A 299 -43.79 -34.32 18.30
CA PHE A 299 -43.26 -34.69 19.62
C PHE A 299 -44.27 -34.47 20.73
N ILE A 300 -44.96 -33.33 20.71
CA ILE A 300 -46.04 -33.03 21.71
C ILE A 300 -47.15 -34.06 21.65
N ILE A 301 -47.56 -34.51 20.46
CA ILE A 301 -48.61 -35.56 20.32
C ILE A 301 -48.18 -36.85 20.99
N PHE A 302 -46.97 -37.32 20.76
CA PHE A 302 -46.47 -38.54 21.40
C PHE A 302 -46.31 -38.37 22.90
N PHE A 303 -45.85 -37.23 23.37
CA PHE A 303 -45.75 -36.93 24.79
C PHE A 303 -47.12 -36.93 25.47
N MET A 304 -48.15 -36.35 24.83
CA MET A 304 -49.52 -36.39 25.33
C MET A 304 -50.09 -37.79 25.37
N GLN A 305 -49.77 -38.64 24.35
CA GLN A 305 -50.20 -40.04 24.36
C GLN A 305 -49.54 -40.83 25.50
N PHE A 306 -48.24 -40.62 25.69
CA PHE A 306 -47.52 -41.25 26.80
C PHE A 306 -48.12 -40.91 28.15
N ILE A 307 -48.42 -39.62 28.42
CA ILE A 307 -49.09 -39.21 29.68
C ILE A 307 -50.46 -39.81 29.80
N GLN A 308 -51.27 -39.92 28.73
CA GLN A 308 -52.62 -40.54 28.77
C GLN A 308 -52.53 -42.05 28.97
N GLY A 309 -51.46 -42.72 28.46
CA GLY A 309 -51.18 -44.14 28.73
C GLY A 309 -50.97 -44.42 30.25
N LEU A 310 -50.07 -43.60 30.86
CA LEU A 310 -49.80 -43.70 32.31
C LEU A 310 -51.03 -43.51 33.18
N LYS A 311 -51.90 -42.57 32.81
CA LYS A 311 -53.15 -42.32 33.57
C LYS A 311 -54.19 -43.45 33.41
N LYS A 312 -54.14 -44.27 32.37
CA LYS A 312 -55.02 -45.43 32.20
C LYS A 312 -54.51 -46.66 32.93
N GLU A 313 -53.26 -46.74 33.28
CA GLU A 313 -52.72 -47.83 34.11
C GLU A 313 -52.94 -47.61 35.65
N GLU A 314 -53.19 -46.35 36.08
CA GLU A 314 -53.42 -45.97 37.47
C GLU A 314 -54.93 -46.07 37.89
N ASN A 315 -55.87 -46.27 36.93
CA ASN A 315 -57.29 -46.46 37.23
C ASN A 315 -57.76 -47.88 36.88
#